data_8025ce03e78a492d27b1296882f5ce8c
#
_entry.id   8025ce03e78a492d27b1296882f5ce8c
#
_cell.length_a   1.000
_cell.length_b   1.000
_cell.length_c   1.000
_cell.angle_alpha   90.00
_cell.angle_beta   90.00
_cell.angle_gamma   90.00
#
_symmetry.space_group_name_H-M   'P 1'
#
loop_
_entity.id
_entity.type
_entity.pdbx_description
1 polymer ?
#
loop_
_entity_poly.entity_id
_entity_poly.type
_entity_poly.pdbx_seq_one_letter_code
_entity_poly.pdbx_strand_id
1 'polypeptide(L)'
;MIISIKDNKFNCKVVSTPKKIREGMMFKKFDGFDGMFFIMPEEGPQSFWMKNCIIPLDIVFITKDIITDMSRNCPPCMSEECPSYEGEGGFVLELLGGTCKTLGIRIGDRVDYL
;
A
#
# COMPACT_ATOMS: atom_id res chain seq x y z
N MET A 1 -3.62 -3.75 13.36
CA MET A 1 -2.17 -3.93 13.22
C MET A 1 -1.49 -2.59 13.14
N ILE A 2 -0.42 -2.41 13.88
CA ILE A 2 0.36 -1.17 13.83
C ILE A 2 1.68 -1.45 13.13
N ILE A 3 2.00 -0.61 12.14
CA ILE A 3 3.24 -0.67 11.39
C ILE A 3 3.99 0.63 11.65
N SER A 4 5.30 0.53 11.89
CA SER A 4 6.17 1.69 12.10
C SER A 4 7.23 1.77 11.01
N ILE A 5 7.36 2.95 10.40
CA ILE A 5 8.40 3.26 9.42
C ILE A 5 8.98 4.62 9.78
N LYS A 6 10.29 4.69 10.03
CA LYS A 6 10.96 5.93 10.47
C LYS A 6 10.23 6.60 11.64
N ASP A 7 9.90 5.80 12.65
CA ASP A 7 9.20 6.25 13.86
C ASP A 7 7.78 6.79 13.63
N ASN A 8 7.26 6.66 12.42
CA ASN A 8 5.87 6.99 12.12
C ASN A 8 5.02 5.73 12.23
N LYS A 9 3.97 5.78 13.03
CA LYS A 9 3.10 4.65 13.26
C LYS A 9 1.82 4.77 12.44
N PHE A 10 1.43 3.66 11.82
CA PHE A 10 0.22 3.57 11.02
C PHE A 10 -0.65 2.45 11.56
N ASN A 11 -1.88 2.79 11.91
CA ASN A 11 -2.87 1.79 12.30
C ASN A 11 -3.52 1.24 11.02
N CYS A 12 -3.24 -0.02 10.70
CA CYS A 12 -3.59 -0.61 9.41
C CYS A 12 -4.67 -1.66 9.53
N LYS A 13 -5.58 -1.67 8.56
CA LYS A 13 -6.44 -2.81 8.29
C LYS A 13 -5.63 -3.85 7.52
N VAL A 14 -5.79 -5.12 7.88
CA VAL A 14 -5.08 -6.23 7.25
C VAL A 14 -6.04 -6.98 6.33
N VAL A 15 -5.61 -7.21 5.09
CA VAL A 15 -6.36 -8.01 4.12
C VAL A 15 -5.47 -9.11 3.56
N SER A 16 -6.02 -10.30 3.42
CA SER A 16 -5.25 -11.48 3.00
C SER A 16 -6.01 -12.43 2.07
N THR A 17 -7.32 -12.25 1.94
CA THR A 17 -8.12 -13.10 1.03
C THR A 17 -8.06 -12.53 -0.39
N PRO A 18 -8.13 -13.37 -1.44
CA PRO A 18 -8.12 -12.89 -2.82
C PRO A 18 -9.17 -11.81 -3.09
N LYS A 19 -10.38 -11.97 -2.57
CA LYS A 19 -11.45 -11.00 -2.73
C LYS A 19 -11.11 -9.66 -2.09
N LYS A 20 -10.63 -9.66 -0.85
CA LYS A 20 -10.30 -8.43 -0.12
C LYS A 20 -9.05 -7.74 -0.69
N ILE A 21 -8.08 -8.51 -1.16
CA ILE A 21 -6.92 -7.97 -1.86
C ILE A 21 -7.36 -7.24 -3.13
N ARG A 22 -8.26 -7.84 -3.90
CA ARG A 22 -8.79 -7.21 -5.13
C ARG A 22 -9.56 -5.92 -4.83
N GLU A 23 -10.42 -5.94 -3.82
CA GLU A 23 -11.21 -4.76 -3.45
C GLU A 23 -10.32 -3.64 -2.92
N GLY A 24 -9.33 -3.99 -2.09
CA GLY A 24 -8.40 -3.01 -1.52
C GLY A 24 -9.11 -1.77 -1.02
N MET A 25 -8.65 -0.62 -1.51
CA MET A 25 -9.22 0.70 -1.16
C MET A 25 -10.33 1.17 -2.10
N MET A 26 -10.89 0.29 -2.92
CA MET A 26 -12.00 0.67 -3.80
C MET A 26 -13.13 1.31 -3.02
N PHE A 27 -13.54 2.50 -3.46
CA PHE A 27 -14.63 3.30 -2.87
C PHE A 27 -14.43 3.65 -1.40
N LYS A 28 -13.20 3.60 -0.88
CA LYS A 28 -12.91 3.84 0.54
C LYS A 28 -12.05 5.08 0.75
N LYS A 29 -12.16 5.63 1.94
CA LYS A 29 -11.26 6.65 2.49
C LYS A 29 -10.61 6.09 3.75
N PHE A 30 -9.53 6.70 4.19
CA PHE A 30 -8.93 6.37 5.48
C PHE A 30 -9.73 7.06 6.59
N ASP A 31 -10.72 6.36 7.10
CA ASP A 31 -11.60 6.81 8.17
C ASP A 31 -11.49 5.82 9.34
N GLY A 32 -10.79 6.22 10.40
CA GLY A 32 -10.53 5.38 11.55
C GLY A 32 -9.35 4.42 11.39
N PHE A 33 -8.59 4.53 10.30
CA PHE A 33 -7.36 3.77 10.07
C PHE A 33 -6.45 4.56 9.13
N ASP A 34 -5.15 4.23 9.13
CA ASP A 34 -4.13 5.02 8.44
C ASP A 34 -3.58 4.33 7.20
N GLY A 35 -3.76 3.04 7.07
CA GLY A 35 -3.24 2.26 5.97
C GLY A 35 -3.97 0.95 5.79
N MET A 36 -3.76 0.33 4.63
CA MET A 36 -4.25 -1.02 4.35
C MET A 36 -3.04 -1.91 4.06
N PHE A 37 -2.91 -2.97 4.85
CA PHE A 37 -1.78 -3.89 4.75
C PHE A 37 -2.23 -5.18 4.10
N PHE A 38 -1.61 -5.51 2.96
CA PHE A 38 -1.93 -6.66 2.14
C PHE A 38 -0.92 -7.76 2.39
N ILE A 39 -1.38 -8.92 2.82
CA ILE A 39 -0.55 -10.13 2.90
C ILE A 39 -0.81 -10.88 1.60
N MET A 40 0.18 -10.89 0.71
CA MET A 40 0.03 -11.50 -0.60
C MET A 40 0.19 -13.01 -0.52
N PRO A 41 -0.51 -13.78 -1.39
CA PRO A 41 -0.42 -15.24 -1.39
C PRO A 41 0.99 -15.77 -1.62
N GLU A 42 1.78 -15.06 -2.43
CA GLU A 42 3.16 -15.44 -2.74
C GLU A 42 4.05 -14.21 -2.72
N GLU A 43 5.27 -14.37 -2.26
CA GLU A 43 6.31 -13.36 -2.38
C GLU A 43 6.81 -13.35 -3.83
N GLY A 44 7.09 -12.17 -4.35
CA GLY A 44 7.56 -12.00 -5.72
C GLY A 44 6.98 -10.77 -6.37
N PRO A 45 6.91 -10.73 -7.71
CA PRO A 45 6.34 -9.59 -8.42
C PRO A 45 4.84 -9.47 -8.15
N GLN A 46 4.43 -8.25 -7.82
CA GLN A 46 3.03 -7.90 -7.56
C GLN A 46 2.60 -6.79 -8.52
N SER A 47 1.33 -6.78 -8.85
CA SER A 47 0.74 -5.75 -9.70
C SER A 47 -0.52 -5.22 -9.03
N PHE A 48 -0.55 -3.90 -8.84
CA PHE A 48 -1.68 -3.21 -8.21
C PHE A 48 -2.23 -2.16 -9.16
N TRP A 49 -3.47 -1.78 -8.98
CA TRP A 49 -4.10 -0.70 -9.74
C TRP A 49 -4.92 0.20 -8.84
N MET A 50 -5.28 1.35 -9.38
CA MET A 50 -6.11 2.34 -8.68
C MET A 50 -7.57 2.29 -9.10
N LYS A 51 -8.00 1.19 -9.71
CA LYS A 51 -9.37 1.00 -10.19
C LYS A 51 -10.38 1.21 -9.06
N ASN A 52 -11.32 2.10 -9.29
CA ASN A 52 -12.38 2.45 -8.34
C ASN A 52 -11.89 3.04 -7.01
N CYS A 53 -10.62 3.41 -6.93
CA CYS A 53 -10.13 4.16 -5.77
C CYS A 53 -10.52 5.64 -5.94
N ILE A 54 -11.02 6.24 -4.87
CA ILE A 54 -11.55 7.60 -4.89
C ILE A 54 -10.58 8.62 -4.28
N ILE A 55 -9.49 8.14 -3.70
CA ILE A 55 -8.41 8.99 -3.14
C ILE A 55 -7.07 8.54 -3.73
N PRO A 56 -6.08 9.45 -3.82
CA PRO A 56 -4.74 9.05 -4.24
C PRO A 56 -4.08 8.17 -3.18
N LEU A 57 -3.23 7.25 -3.60
CA LEU A 57 -2.53 6.32 -2.71
C LEU A 57 -1.04 6.28 -3.00
N ASP A 58 -0.26 6.09 -1.93
CA ASP A 58 1.11 5.58 -2.03
C ASP A 58 1.03 4.06 -1.92
N ILE A 59 1.61 3.35 -2.87
CA ILE A 59 1.66 1.89 -2.89
C ILE A 59 3.07 1.46 -2.55
N VAL A 60 3.26 0.85 -1.38
CA VAL A 60 4.56 0.50 -0.84
C VAL A 60 4.71 -1.02 -0.86
N PHE A 61 5.72 -1.52 -1.59
CA PHE A 61 5.99 -2.96 -1.71
C PHE A 61 7.08 -3.34 -0.72
N ILE A 62 6.85 -4.41 0.04
CA ILE A 62 7.70 -4.81 1.16
C ILE A 62 8.10 -6.27 1.02
N THR A 63 9.40 -6.54 1.11
CA THR A 63 9.95 -7.89 1.21
C THR A 63 10.46 -8.07 2.63
N LYS A 64 9.83 -8.97 3.39
CA LYS A 64 10.12 -9.21 4.82
C LYS A 64 9.91 -7.93 5.62
N ASP A 65 10.98 -7.20 5.92
CA ASP A 65 10.94 -5.98 6.72
C ASP A 65 11.58 -4.77 6.02
N ILE A 66 11.76 -4.87 4.70
CA ILE A 66 12.41 -3.80 3.92
C ILE A 66 11.48 -3.36 2.78
N ILE A 67 11.37 -2.05 2.58
CA ILE A 67 10.67 -1.49 1.42
C ILE A 67 11.52 -1.75 0.17
N THR A 68 10.98 -2.53 -0.76
CA THR A 68 11.70 -2.94 -1.98
C THR A 68 11.28 -2.16 -3.21
N ASP A 69 10.06 -1.67 -3.26
CA ASP A 69 9.55 -0.85 -4.35
C ASP A 69 8.48 0.11 -3.84
N MET A 70 8.16 1.13 -4.62
CA MET A 70 7.18 2.13 -4.22
C MET A 70 6.63 2.86 -5.44
N SER A 71 5.30 3.06 -5.46
CA SER A 71 4.66 3.96 -6.40
C SER A 71 3.98 5.07 -5.60
N ARG A 72 4.40 6.32 -5.82
CA ARG A 72 3.96 7.44 -5.01
C ARG A 72 2.80 8.19 -5.64
N ASN A 73 1.88 8.62 -4.80
CA ASN A 73 0.78 9.52 -5.18
C ASN A 73 0.05 9.06 -6.44
N CYS A 74 -0.30 7.78 -6.47
CA CYS A 74 -1.03 7.20 -7.58
C CYS A 74 -2.43 7.79 -7.64
N PRO A 75 -2.84 8.42 -8.75
CA PRO A 75 -4.11 9.11 -8.81
C PRO A 75 -5.30 8.15 -8.85
N PRO A 76 -6.46 8.58 -8.34
CA PRO A 76 -7.70 7.82 -8.50
C PRO A 76 -7.95 7.46 -9.96
N CYS A 77 -8.55 6.28 -10.18
CA CYS A 77 -8.88 5.85 -11.54
C CYS A 77 -10.28 5.25 -11.56
N MET A 78 -11.22 5.99 -12.14
CA MET A 78 -12.61 5.58 -12.26
C MET A 78 -12.98 5.13 -13.68
N SER A 79 -12.02 5.11 -14.60
CA SER A 79 -12.23 4.67 -15.96
C SER A 79 -12.18 3.14 -16.09
N GLU A 80 -12.52 2.61 -17.26
CA GLU A 80 -12.46 1.17 -17.48
C GLU A 80 -11.03 0.65 -17.53
N GLU A 81 -10.12 1.45 -18.07
CA GLU A 81 -8.70 1.12 -18.16
C GLU A 81 -7.91 1.93 -17.15
N CYS A 82 -7.19 1.23 -16.27
CA CYS A 82 -6.36 1.84 -15.25
C CYS A 82 -4.92 1.32 -15.35
N PRO A 83 -3.93 2.20 -15.18
CA PRO A 83 -2.54 1.75 -15.15
C PRO A 83 -2.27 0.73 -14.06
N SER A 84 -1.31 -0.16 -14.32
CA SER A 84 -0.78 -1.07 -13.31
C SER A 84 0.46 -0.46 -12.65
N TYR A 85 0.59 -0.67 -11.35
CA TYR A 85 1.76 -0.29 -10.57
C TYR A 85 2.41 -1.56 -10.05
N GLU A 86 3.65 -1.79 -10.42
CA GLU A 86 4.33 -3.05 -10.17
C GLU A 86 5.46 -2.90 -9.17
N GLY A 87 5.71 -3.94 -8.39
CA GLY A 87 6.80 -3.98 -7.44
C GLY A 87 7.01 -5.36 -6.87
N GLU A 88 8.18 -5.58 -6.28
CA GLU A 88 8.55 -6.83 -5.63
C GLU A 88 8.20 -6.81 -4.16
N GLY A 89 7.60 -7.89 -3.66
CA GLY A 89 7.38 -8.06 -2.24
C GLY A 89 6.36 -9.14 -1.91
N GLY A 90 6.31 -9.52 -0.65
CA GLY A 90 5.29 -10.40 -0.11
C GLY A 90 4.19 -9.65 0.63
N PHE A 91 4.43 -8.37 0.91
CA PHE A 91 3.47 -7.47 1.55
C PHE A 91 3.36 -6.18 0.75
N VAL A 92 2.19 -5.57 0.81
CA VAL A 92 1.96 -4.26 0.21
C VAL A 92 1.25 -3.39 1.24
N LEU A 93 1.72 -2.16 1.40
CA LEU A 93 1.11 -1.18 2.28
C LEU A 93 0.59 -0.02 1.45
N GLU A 94 -0.71 0.24 1.52
CA GLU A 94 -1.31 1.41 0.90
C GLU A 94 -1.54 2.49 1.95
N LEU A 95 -1.01 3.68 1.68
CA LEU A 95 -1.16 4.87 2.51
C LEU A 95 -1.77 5.99 1.67
N LEU A 96 -2.25 7.03 2.32
CA LEU A 96 -2.74 8.22 1.59
C LEU A 96 -1.60 8.79 0.73
N GLY A 97 -1.92 9.12 -0.52
CA GLY A 97 -0.96 9.68 -1.46
C GLY A 97 -0.28 10.93 -0.91
N GLY A 98 1.06 10.97 -1.00
CA GLY A 98 1.87 12.04 -0.46
C GLY A 98 2.45 11.76 0.92
N THR A 99 1.99 10.73 1.63
CA THR A 99 2.49 10.38 2.96
C THR A 99 3.98 10.07 2.94
N CYS A 100 4.42 9.25 1.99
CA CYS A 100 5.83 8.86 1.91
C CYS A 100 6.73 10.06 1.63
N LYS A 101 6.31 10.95 0.74
CA LYS A 101 7.07 12.17 0.44
C LYS A 101 7.18 13.06 1.67
N THR A 102 6.07 13.31 2.35
CA THR A 102 6.03 14.18 3.52
C THR A 102 6.89 13.64 4.66
N LEU A 103 6.87 12.33 4.88
CA LEU A 103 7.60 11.70 5.99
C LEU A 103 9.00 11.21 5.61
N GLY A 104 9.41 11.36 4.35
CA GLY A 104 10.72 10.94 3.87
C GLY A 104 10.89 9.43 3.81
N ILE A 105 9.79 8.69 3.64
CA ILE A 105 9.82 7.23 3.52
C ILE A 105 10.31 6.85 2.12
N ARG A 106 11.29 5.94 2.05
CA ARG A 106 11.98 5.56 0.81
C ARG A 106 12.16 4.07 0.67
N ILE A 107 12.43 3.63 -0.55
CA ILE A 107 12.93 2.27 -0.82
C ILE A 107 14.20 2.05 0.02
N GLY A 108 14.29 0.89 0.66
CA GLY A 108 15.38 0.54 1.56
C GLY A 108 15.07 0.79 3.03
N ASP A 109 14.04 1.55 3.34
CA ASP A 109 13.65 1.78 4.73
C ASP A 109 13.12 0.51 5.38
N ARG A 110 13.38 0.39 6.67
CA ARG A 110 12.90 -0.72 7.49
C ARG A 110 11.46 -0.53 7.90
N VAL A 111 10.72 -1.60 7.87
CA VAL A 111 9.33 -1.68 8.35
C VAL A 111 9.31 -2.50 9.63
N ASP A 112 8.79 -1.93 10.71
CA ASP A 112 8.63 -2.62 11.98
C ASP A 112 7.16 -2.97 12.19
N TYR A 113 6.92 -4.22 12.53
CA TYR A 113 5.57 -4.75 12.80
C TYR A 113 5.37 -4.80 14.31
N LEU A 114 4.49 -3.99 14.81
CA LEU A 114 4.28 -3.82 16.27
C LEU A 114 3.08 -4.62 16.78
#